data_aa03ca2fd0358248e7d6b7b5c002aa30
#
_entry.id   aa03ca2fd0358248e7d6b7b5c002aa30
#
_cell.length_a   1.000
_cell.length_b   1.000
_cell.length_c   1.000
_cell.angle_alpha   90.00
_cell.angle_beta   90.00
_cell.angle_gamma   90.00
#
_symmetry.space_group_name_H-M   'P 1'
#
loop_
_entity.id
_entity.type
_entity.pdbx_description
1 polymer ?
#
loop_
_entity_poly.entity_id
_entity_poly.type
_entity_poly.pdbx_seq_one_letter_code
_entity_poly.pdbx_strand_id
1 'polypeptide(L)' 'MTYADTAIAEALAGYVLDDEMAKLRGVTQRTLRAERQRGDGPPYVKDGWKIYYSVAGFREWLKSRERQPVRSGA' A
#
# COMPACT_ATOMS: atom_id res chain seq x y z
N MET A 1 -12.54 -17.49 -17.92
CA MET A 1 -12.78 -16.64 -16.76
C MET A 1 -14.25 -16.39 -16.64
N THR A 2 -14.79 -16.47 -15.44
CA THR A 2 -16.22 -16.31 -15.26
C THR A 2 -16.56 -14.84 -15.10
N TYR A 3 -17.82 -14.52 -15.23
CA TYR A 3 -18.30 -13.17 -15.04
C TYR A 3 -17.94 -12.67 -13.62
N ALA A 4 -18.09 -13.54 -12.63
CA ALA A 4 -17.80 -13.15 -11.24
C ALA A 4 -16.33 -12.81 -11.07
N ASP A 5 -15.43 -13.57 -11.69
CA ASP A 5 -14.00 -13.29 -11.60
C ASP A 5 -13.67 -11.94 -12.22
N THR A 6 -14.29 -11.62 -13.36
CA THR A 6 -14.06 -10.34 -14.02
C THR A 6 -14.58 -9.19 -13.17
N ALA A 7 -15.76 -9.35 -12.59
CA ALA A 7 -16.36 -8.31 -11.74
C ALA A 7 -15.50 -8.05 -10.50
N ILE A 8 -14.97 -9.12 -9.89
CA ILE A 8 -14.12 -9.00 -8.72
C ILE A 8 -12.81 -8.29 -9.10
N ALA A 9 -12.22 -8.68 -10.23
CA ALA A 9 -10.98 -8.07 -10.68
C ALA A 9 -11.17 -6.57 -10.91
N GLU A 10 -12.29 -6.18 -11.50
CA GLU A 10 -12.57 -4.77 -11.74
C GLU A 10 -12.81 -4.02 -10.44
N ALA A 11 -13.52 -4.65 -9.51
CA ALA A 11 -13.82 -4.00 -8.23
C ALA A 11 -12.57 -3.75 -7.42
N LEU A 12 -11.57 -4.62 -7.55
CA LEU A 12 -10.33 -4.50 -6.80
C LEU A 12 -9.19 -3.89 -7.60
N ALA A 13 -9.48 -3.39 -8.78
CA ALA A 13 -8.44 -2.80 -9.62
C ALA A 13 -7.79 -1.64 -8.89
N GLY A 14 -6.46 -1.62 -8.87
CA GLY A 14 -5.72 -0.58 -8.19
C GLY A 14 -5.58 -0.76 -6.69
N TYR A 15 -6.01 -1.93 -6.16
CA TYR A 15 -5.84 -2.23 -4.74
C TYR A 15 -5.08 -3.54 -4.58
N VAL A 16 -4.33 -3.65 -3.51
CA VAL A 16 -3.62 -4.90 -3.17
C VAL A 16 -3.85 -5.19 -1.70
N LEU A 17 -3.82 -6.45 -1.35
CA LEU A 17 -3.94 -6.84 0.05
C LEU A 17 -2.64 -6.54 0.77
N ASP A 18 -2.69 -6.50 2.10
CA ASP A 18 -1.52 -6.13 2.90
C ASP A 18 -0.35 -7.09 2.73
N ASP A 19 -0.59 -8.39 2.52
CA ASP A 19 0.53 -9.31 2.32
C ASP A 19 1.24 -9.00 0.99
N GLU A 20 0.50 -8.59 -0.02
CA GLU A 20 1.10 -8.21 -1.29
C GLU A 20 1.84 -6.89 -1.16
N MET A 21 1.29 -5.95 -0.41
CA MET A 21 1.97 -4.69 -0.15
C MET A 21 3.27 -4.93 0.60
N ALA A 22 3.27 -5.85 1.56
CA ALA A 22 4.47 -6.19 2.30
C ALA A 22 5.56 -6.75 1.36
N LYS A 23 5.17 -7.63 0.45
CA LYS A 23 6.11 -8.19 -0.51
C LYS A 23 6.66 -7.11 -1.44
N LEU A 24 5.78 -6.24 -1.91
CA LEU A 24 6.17 -5.17 -2.82
C LEU A 24 7.20 -4.26 -2.16
N ARG A 25 7.01 -3.95 -0.89
CA ARG A 25 7.91 -3.04 -0.18
C ARG A 25 9.10 -3.74 0.45
N GLY A 26 9.11 -5.08 0.47
CA GLY A 26 10.19 -5.82 1.10
C GLY A 26 10.16 -5.73 2.61
N VAL A 27 8.98 -5.61 3.20
CA VAL A 27 8.82 -5.54 4.66
C VAL A 27 7.86 -6.64 5.10
N THR A 28 7.68 -6.78 6.40
CA THR A 28 6.76 -7.79 6.93
C THR A 28 5.38 -7.20 7.10
N GLN A 29 4.37 -8.07 7.18
CA GLN A 29 3.02 -7.61 7.50
C GLN A 29 2.99 -6.97 8.89
N ARG A 30 3.85 -7.44 9.78
CA ARG A 30 3.96 -6.85 11.11
C ARG A 30 4.39 -5.39 11.03
N THR A 31 5.32 -5.09 10.14
CA THR A 31 5.75 -3.72 9.91
C THR A 31 4.59 -2.87 9.41
N LEU A 32 3.80 -3.41 8.47
CA LEU A 32 2.64 -2.68 7.95
C LEU A 32 1.64 -2.40 9.06
N ARG A 33 1.41 -3.37 9.92
CA ARG A 33 0.49 -3.18 11.04
C ARG A 33 0.97 -2.08 11.97
N ALA A 34 2.27 -2.08 12.27
CA ALA A 34 2.84 -1.05 13.14
C ALA A 34 2.67 0.33 12.52
N GLU A 35 2.88 0.44 11.22
CA GLU A 35 2.70 1.72 10.53
C GLU A 35 1.25 2.18 10.61
N ARG A 36 0.30 1.26 10.41
CA ARG A 36 -1.12 1.61 10.50
C ARG A 36 -1.46 2.12 11.90
N GLN A 37 -0.90 1.48 12.92
CA GLN A 37 -1.15 1.89 14.30
C GLN A 37 -0.55 3.24 14.62
N ARG A 38 0.60 3.55 14.04
CA ARG A 38 1.21 4.85 14.24
C ARG A 38 0.62 5.93 13.34
N GLY A 39 -0.05 5.51 12.27
CA GLY A 39 -0.62 6.46 11.34
C GLY A 39 0.39 7.09 10.40
N ASP A 40 1.53 6.43 10.16
CA ASP A 40 2.57 7.01 9.32
C ASP A 40 2.88 6.19 8.07
N GLY A 41 2.07 5.22 7.76
CA GLY A 41 2.25 4.43 6.55
C GLY A 41 1.38 4.91 5.41
N PRO A 42 1.36 4.17 4.29
CA PRO A 42 0.49 4.55 3.18
C PRO A 42 -0.99 4.41 3.55
N PRO A 43 -1.86 5.10 2.85
CA PRO A 43 -3.29 5.00 3.14
C PRO A 43 -3.81 3.60 2.84
N TYR A 44 -4.79 3.17 3.59
CA TYR A 44 -5.33 1.82 3.47
C TYR A 44 -6.83 1.84 3.72
N VAL A 45 -7.47 0.74 3.34
CA VAL A 45 -8.90 0.53 3.58
C VAL A 45 -9.03 -0.74 4.40
N LYS A 46 -9.80 -0.68 5.48
CA LYS A 46 -10.07 -1.86 6.28
C LYS A 46 -11.47 -2.33 5.96
N ASP A 47 -11.57 -3.56 5.48
CA ASP A 47 -12.84 -4.16 5.14
C ASP A 47 -12.95 -5.45 5.96
N GLY A 48 -13.64 -5.38 7.07
CA GLY A 48 -13.69 -6.50 8.02
C GLY A 48 -12.30 -6.75 8.57
N TRP A 49 -11.78 -7.94 8.34
CA TRP A 49 -10.44 -8.30 8.78
C TRP A 49 -9.40 -8.13 7.66
N LYS A 50 -9.85 -7.75 6.46
CA LYS A 50 -8.95 -7.56 5.34
C LYS A 50 -8.49 -6.13 5.26
N ILE A 51 -7.23 -5.94 4.91
CA ILE A 51 -6.66 -4.61 4.71
C ILE A 51 -6.23 -4.50 3.25
N TYR A 52 -6.69 -3.45 2.60
CA TYR A 52 -6.31 -3.17 1.21
C TYR A 52 -5.55 -1.86 1.16
N TYR A 53 -4.55 -1.81 0.30
CA TYR A 53 -3.82 -0.59 0.03
C TYR A 53 -4.09 -0.18 -1.41
N SER A 54 -4.38 1.10 -1.63
CA SER A 54 -4.56 1.59 -2.99
C SER A 54 -3.18 1.83 -3.59
N VAL A 55 -2.99 1.39 -4.82
CA VAL A 55 -1.72 1.60 -5.50
C VAL A 55 -1.49 3.11 -5.69
N ALA A 56 -2.53 3.84 -6.06
CA ALA A 56 -2.42 5.28 -6.22
C ALA A 56 -2.04 5.95 -4.90
N GLY A 57 -2.68 5.54 -3.81
CA GLY A 57 -2.37 6.09 -2.48
C GLY A 57 -0.95 5.77 -2.05
N PHE A 58 -0.49 4.57 -2.36
CA PHE A 58 0.88 4.18 -2.05
C PHE A 58 1.87 5.05 -2.82
N ARG A 59 1.60 5.31 -4.09
CA ARG A 59 2.48 6.15 -4.91
C ARG A 59 2.55 7.57 -4.36
N GLU A 60 1.41 8.13 -3.93
CA GLU A 60 1.39 9.45 -3.34
C GLU A 60 2.16 9.46 -2.02
N TRP A 61 2.00 8.42 -1.23
CA TRP A 61 2.73 8.31 0.03
C TRP A 61 4.24 8.24 -0.21
N LEU A 62 4.67 7.47 -1.21
CA LEU A 62 6.08 7.41 -1.56
C LEU A 62 6.58 8.79 -1.97
N LYS A 63 5.79 9.49 -2.76
CA LYS A 63 6.18 10.81 -3.21
C LYS A 63 6.32 11.77 -2.04
N SER A 64 5.44 11.66 -1.07
CA SER A 64 5.51 12.54 0.11
C SER A 64 6.73 12.26 0.96
N ARG A 65 7.35 11.11 0.78
CA ARG A 65 8.52 10.75 1.56
C ARG A 65 9.83 10.88 0.76
N GLU A 66 9.75 11.42 -0.43
CA GLU A 66 10.96 11.66 -1.21
C GLU A 66 11.86 12.64 -0.48
N ARG A 67 13.13 12.42 -0.57
CA ARG A 67 14.12 13.33 0.00
C ARG A 67 15.07 13.76 -1.07
N GLN A 68 15.30 15.04 -1.13
CA GLN A 68 16.33 15.53 -2.02
C GLN A 68 17.67 15.24 -1.39
N PRO A 69 18.63 14.77 -2.14
CA PRO A 69 19.97 14.58 -1.60
C PRO A 69 20.45 15.92 -1.11
N VAL A 70 20.93 15.92 0.08
CA VAL A 70 21.50 17.12 0.57
C VAL A 70 22.77 17.29 -0.17
N ARG A 71 22.98 18.39 -0.76
CA ARG A 71 24.11 18.55 -1.41
C ARG A 71 25.14 18.56 -0.66
N SER A 72 25.33 17.89 -0.12
CA SER A 72 26.25 17.78 0.66
C SER A 72 27.27 18.25 0.08
N GLY A 73 27.26 19.02 0.32
CA GLY A 73 28.17 19.49 -0.01
C GLY A 73 28.24 19.08 -1.24
N ALA A 74 27.62 18.91 -1.44
CA ALA A 74 27.56 18.72 -2.48
C ALA A 74 27.24 18.76 -2.45
#